data_e3561271035d8db16afc906324a0c487
#
_entry.id   e3561271035d8db16afc906324a0c487
#
_cell.length_a   1.000
_cell.length_b   1.000
_cell.length_c   1.000
_cell.angle_alpha   90.00
_cell.angle_beta   90.00
_cell.angle_gamma   90.00
#
_symmetry.space_group_name_H-M   'P 1'
#
loop_
_entity.id
_entity.type
_entity.pdbx_description
1 polymer ?
#
loop_
_entity_poly.entity_id
_entity_poly.type
_entity_poly.pdbx_seq_one_letter_code
_entity_poly.pdbx_strand_id
1 'polypeptide(L)'
;EVITFIPEEFIVDGFQGIRDPRGMMGVRLEMRGLLYTGPRTILHNLRKTVERVGIHVDNVIISPLAIVNSVLNEGEREFGATVIDMGGGQTTVATIRNQELQFTNIYQEGGEYVTKDISKVLKTSQKIAESLKLNYGEAYVPLASNETFQVEVIGEVEPVEVTESYLAEIISARIKHIFDQIKQELDRRHLLDLPGGIVLIGGNAILPGIVELAQEVFGVRVKLYVPNQVGIRNPAFAHVISLSEFAGKLTEVNLLAQKAVRGDEFLRQKPINFGVSNQSVTPIIQSTPVQPATAATEITPDSGLAPRDEFQASSQDKPKLT
;
A
#
# COMPACT_ATOMS: atom_id res chain seq x y z
N GLU A 1 2.48 12.96 -23.05
CA GLU A 1 2.94 11.62 -23.43
C GLU A 1 1.86 10.57 -23.14
N VAL A 2 1.72 9.57 -24.01
CA VAL A 2 0.82 8.44 -23.81
C VAL A 2 1.38 7.53 -22.70
N ILE A 3 0.56 7.30 -21.67
CA ILE A 3 0.90 6.35 -20.59
C ILE A 3 0.47 4.94 -21.00
N THR A 4 -0.81 4.78 -21.32
CA THR A 4 -1.37 3.50 -21.73
C THR A 4 -2.57 3.70 -22.65
N PHE A 5 -2.84 2.71 -23.47
CA PHE A 5 -4.05 2.58 -24.28
C PHE A 5 -4.71 1.24 -23.96
N ILE A 6 -6.00 1.27 -23.65
CA ILE A 6 -6.80 0.09 -23.36
C ILE A 6 -7.79 -0.10 -24.50
N PRO A 7 -7.60 -1.10 -25.38
CA PRO A 7 -8.54 -1.36 -26.44
C PRO A 7 -9.84 -1.92 -25.87
N GLU A 8 -10.95 -1.39 -26.31
CA GLU A 8 -12.32 -1.85 -26.00
C GLU A 8 -12.84 -2.76 -27.09
N GLU A 9 -12.64 -2.34 -28.34
CA GLU A 9 -12.99 -3.14 -29.53
C GLU A 9 -12.05 -2.88 -30.70
N PHE A 10 -11.99 -3.87 -31.58
CA PHE A 10 -11.39 -3.77 -32.89
C PHE A 10 -12.47 -3.86 -33.98
N ILE A 11 -12.23 -3.19 -35.10
CA ILE A 11 -13.10 -3.18 -36.26
C ILE A 11 -12.28 -3.61 -37.46
N VAL A 12 -12.64 -4.72 -38.07
CA VAL A 12 -11.96 -5.26 -39.27
C VAL A 12 -12.89 -5.15 -40.46
N ASP A 13 -12.52 -4.33 -41.44
CA ASP A 13 -13.32 -4.08 -42.68
C ASP A 13 -14.79 -3.70 -42.38
N GLY A 14 -15.01 -2.94 -41.28
CA GLY A 14 -16.34 -2.49 -40.84
C GLY A 14 -17.07 -3.45 -39.89
N PHE A 15 -16.58 -4.68 -39.66
CA PHE A 15 -17.13 -5.58 -38.64
C PHE A 15 -16.69 -5.17 -37.25
N GLN A 16 -17.63 -4.79 -36.40
CA GLN A 16 -17.44 -4.27 -35.03
C GLN A 16 -17.48 -5.39 -33.97
N GLY A 17 -17.11 -5.03 -32.73
CA GLY A 17 -17.23 -5.91 -31.57
C GLY A 17 -16.15 -6.98 -31.46
N ILE A 18 -15.07 -6.88 -32.23
CA ILE A 18 -13.97 -7.84 -32.23
C ILE A 18 -13.07 -7.52 -31.02
N ARG A 19 -12.84 -8.50 -30.15
CA ARG A 19 -11.96 -8.36 -28.99
C ARG A 19 -10.50 -8.73 -29.28
N ASP A 20 -10.30 -9.64 -30.23
CA ASP A 20 -8.97 -10.09 -30.66
C ASP A 20 -8.95 -10.26 -32.20
N PRO A 21 -8.31 -9.34 -32.94
CA PRO A 21 -8.28 -9.40 -34.40
C PRO A 21 -7.18 -10.30 -34.94
N ARG A 22 -6.36 -10.94 -34.11
CA ARG A 22 -5.24 -11.79 -34.58
C ARG A 22 -5.75 -12.96 -35.34
N GLY A 23 -5.09 -13.23 -36.49
CA GLY A 23 -5.47 -14.30 -37.42
C GLY A 23 -6.64 -13.93 -38.31
N MET A 24 -7.26 -12.78 -38.20
CA MET A 24 -8.27 -12.30 -39.13
C MET A 24 -7.60 -11.70 -40.39
N MET A 25 -8.18 -11.99 -41.56
CA MET A 25 -7.77 -11.32 -42.79
C MET A 25 -8.68 -10.09 -43.02
N GLY A 26 -8.06 -8.96 -43.37
CA GLY A 26 -8.76 -7.72 -43.66
C GLY A 26 -7.84 -6.71 -44.29
N VAL A 27 -8.41 -5.70 -44.90
CA VAL A 27 -7.69 -4.56 -45.53
C VAL A 27 -7.57 -3.39 -44.52
N ARG A 28 -8.57 -3.20 -43.68
CA ARG A 28 -8.64 -2.08 -42.73
C ARG A 28 -8.87 -2.58 -41.31
N LEU A 29 -7.96 -2.22 -40.43
CA LEU A 29 -8.08 -2.46 -38.99
C LEU A 29 -8.23 -1.10 -38.29
N GLU A 30 -9.32 -0.95 -37.56
CA GLU A 30 -9.55 0.18 -36.66
C GLU A 30 -9.60 -0.34 -35.22
N MET A 31 -9.23 0.53 -34.27
CA MET A 31 -9.31 0.17 -32.86
C MET A 31 -9.91 1.36 -32.09
N ARG A 32 -10.86 1.04 -31.22
CA ARG A 32 -11.45 1.98 -30.26
C ARG A 32 -11.01 1.60 -28.86
N GLY A 33 -10.82 2.60 -27.99
CA GLY A 33 -10.43 2.35 -26.61
C GLY A 33 -10.11 3.63 -25.86
N LEU A 34 -9.72 3.44 -24.60
CA LEU A 34 -9.37 4.52 -23.68
C LEU A 34 -7.88 4.86 -23.77
N LEU A 35 -7.59 6.12 -24.04
CA LEU A 35 -6.25 6.65 -24.09
C LEU A 35 -5.94 7.44 -22.82
N TYR A 36 -4.96 7.00 -22.06
CA TYR A 36 -4.49 7.68 -20.86
C TYR A 36 -3.19 8.43 -21.16
N THR A 37 -3.17 9.70 -20.83
CA THR A 37 -2.01 10.58 -21.08
C THR A 37 -1.56 11.28 -19.80
N GLY A 38 -0.30 11.69 -19.78
CA GLY A 38 0.27 12.44 -18.65
C GLY A 38 1.38 13.39 -19.09
N PRO A 39 1.84 14.26 -18.17
CA PRO A 39 2.92 15.19 -18.45
C PRO A 39 4.22 14.43 -18.77
N ARG A 40 4.81 14.74 -19.94
CA ARG A 40 6.03 14.08 -20.41
C ARG A 40 7.20 14.19 -19.43
N THR A 41 7.36 15.35 -18.79
CA THR A 41 8.46 15.60 -17.84
C THR A 41 8.39 14.67 -16.64
N ILE A 42 7.18 14.42 -16.10
CA ILE A 42 6.96 13.53 -14.95
C ILE A 42 7.33 12.10 -15.33
N LEU A 43 6.81 11.61 -16.45
CA LEU A 43 7.06 10.25 -16.92
C LEU A 43 8.54 10.01 -17.22
N HIS A 44 9.19 10.97 -17.87
CA HIS A 44 10.62 10.91 -18.16
C HIS A 44 11.47 10.86 -16.87
N ASN A 45 11.18 11.73 -15.89
CA ASN A 45 11.89 11.77 -14.63
C ASN A 45 11.70 10.47 -13.83
N LEU A 46 10.46 9.95 -13.79
CA LEU A 46 10.15 8.69 -13.13
C LEU A 46 10.98 7.53 -13.71
N ARG A 47 10.96 7.37 -15.03
CA ARG A 47 11.76 6.33 -15.73
C ARG A 47 13.24 6.48 -15.44
N LYS A 48 13.78 7.69 -15.63
CA LYS A 48 15.21 7.94 -15.36
C LYS A 48 15.62 7.64 -13.92
N THR A 49 14.75 7.92 -12.95
CA THR A 49 15.04 7.65 -11.55
C THR A 49 15.19 6.15 -11.31
N VAL A 50 14.29 5.34 -11.85
CA VAL A 50 14.32 3.87 -11.73
C VAL A 50 15.49 3.29 -12.50
N GLU A 51 15.75 3.76 -13.73
CA GLU A 51 16.84 3.26 -14.57
C GLU A 51 18.23 3.59 -13.98
N ARG A 52 18.37 4.70 -13.23
CA ARG A 52 19.63 5.05 -12.56
C ARG A 52 20.08 4.03 -11.50
N VAL A 53 19.16 3.30 -10.91
CA VAL A 53 19.49 2.21 -9.97
C VAL A 53 19.63 0.86 -10.67
N GLY A 54 19.69 0.84 -12.02
CA GLY A 54 19.92 -0.35 -12.81
C GLY A 54 18.68 -1.22 -13.04
N ILE A 55 17.48 -0.70 -12.78
CA ILE A 55 16.20 -1.41 -12.98
C ILE A 55 15.61 -0.95 -14.32
N HIS A 56 15.26 -1.91 -15.18
CA HIS A 56 14.55 -1.60 -16.42
C HIS A 56 13.06 -1.36 -16.16
N VAL A 57 12.48 -0.35 -16.82
CA VAL A 57 11.04 -0.03 -16.74
C VAL A 57 10.34 -0.63 -17.96
N ASP A 58 9.69 -1.76 -17.79
CA ASP A 58 8.92 -2.41 -18.85
C ASP A 58 7.64 -1.66 -19.19
N ASN A 59 6.90 -1.23 -18.17
CA ASN A 59 5.62 -0.58 -18.36
C ASN A 59 5.35 0.50 -17.31
N VAL A 60 4.48 1.46 -17.63
CA VAL A 60 3.94 2.46 -16.72
C VAL A 60 2.44 2.28 -16.67
N ILE A 61 1.90 2.07 -15.49
CA ILE A 61 0.49 1.77 -15.24
C ILE A 61 -0.09 2.87 -14.36
N ILE A 62 -1.31 3.30 -14.68
CA ILE A 62 -2.07 4.26 -13.86
C ILE A 62 -2.64 3.51 -12.66
N SER A 63 -2.17 3.88 -11.45
CA SER A 63 -2.58 3.17 -10.23
C SER A 63 -4.09 3.16 -9.98
N PRO A 64 -4.87 4.24 -10.16
CA PRO A 64 -6.33 4.18 -10.00
C PRO A 64 -6.98 3.09 -10.85
N LEU A 65 -6.52 2.93 -12.09
CA LEU A 65 -7.04 1.90 -12.99
C LEU A 65 -6.69 0.48 -12.53
N ALA A 66 -5.45 0.27 -12.09
CA ALA A 66 -5.04 -1.03 -11.56
C ALA A 66 -5.80 -1.39 -10.29
N ILE A 67 -5.96 -0.43 -9.38
CA ILE A 67 -6.65 -0.59 -8.11
C ILE A 67 -8.12 -1.01 -8.32
N VAL A 68 -8.89 -0.28 -9.12
CA VAL A 68 -10.30 -0.61 -9.33
C VAL A 68 -10.49 -1.99 -9.98
N ASN A 69 -9.56 -2.40 -10.84
CA ASN A 69 -9.61 -3.71 -11.50
C ASN A 69 -9.19 -4.89 -10.61
N SER A 70 -8.39 -4.64 -9.57
CA SER A 70 -7.95 -5.69 -8.64
C SER A 70 -8.84 -5.79 -7.40
N VAL A 71 -9.23 -4.65 -6.83
CA VAL A 71 -9.94 -4.55 -5.55
C VAL A 71 -11.43 -4.83 -5.67
N LEU A 72 -12.04 -4.47 -6.81
CA LEU A 72 -13.48 -4.58 -7.05
C LEU A 72 -13.84 -5.86 -7.81
N ASN A 73 -14.95 -6.48 -7.43
CA ASN A 73 -15.52 -7.58 -8.21
C ASN A 73 -16.21 -7.08 -9.50
N GLU A 74 -16.60 -8.01 -10.38
CA GLU A 74 -17.20 -7.68 -11.67
C GLU A 74 -18.49 -6.85 -11.54
N GLY A 75 -19.38 -7.23 -10.61
CA GLY A 75 -20.62 -6.49 -10.38
C GLY A 75 -20.37 -5.07 -9.84
N GLU A 76 -19.40 -4.88 -8.95
CA GLU A 76 -19.02 -3.56 -8.45
C GLU A 76 -18.45 -2.68 -9.56
N ARG A 77 -17.69 -3.25 -10.50
CA ARG A 77 -17.18 -2.50 -11.65
C ARG A 77 -18.27 -2.17 -12.67
N GLU A 78 -19.26 -3.05 -12.83
CA GLU A 78 -20.38 -2.84 -13.76
C GLU A 78 -21.34 -1.78 -13.25
N PHE A 79 -21.87 -1.97 -12.02
CA PHE A 79 -22.91 -1.10 -11.47
C PHE A 79 -22.34 0.17 -10.82
N GLY A 80 -21.07 0.20 -10.55
CA GLY A 80 -20.32 1.33 -10.02
C GLY A 80 -19.94 1.20 -8.56
N ALA A 81 -18.69 1.57 -8.27
CA ALA A 81 -18.12 1.67 -6.93
C ALA A 81 -16.99 2.69 -6.90
N THR A 82 -16.69 3.22 -5.72
CA THR A 82 -15.56 4.12 -5.49
C THR A 82 -14.52 3.44 -4.60
N VAL A 83 -13.25 3.48 -5.00
CA VAL A 83 -12.13 3.07 -4.15
C VAL A 83 -11.40 4.31 -3.65
N ILE A 84 -11.12 4.34 -2.36
CA ILE A 84 -10.34 5.39 -1.70
C ILE A 84 -9.06 4.75 -1.16
N ASP A 85 -7.91 5.11 -1.73
CA ASP A 85 -6.59 4.68 -1.28
C ASP A 85 -6.01 5.71 -0.31
N MET A 86 -6.00 5.37 0.97
CA MET A 86 -5.56 6.22 2.07
C MET A 86 -4.07 6.00 2.35
N GLY A 87 -3.23 6.67 1.58
CA GLY A 87 -1.77 6.60 1.72
C GLY A 87 -1.22 7.48 2.84
N GLY A 88 0.12 7.45 3.01
CA GLY A 88 0.82 8.30 3.98
C GLY A 88 0.82 9.78 3.58
N GLY A 89 1.28 10.09 2.37
CA GLY A 89 1.39 11.47 1.87
C GLY A 89 0.17 11.99 1.13
N GLN A 90 -0.67 11.11 0.61
CA GLN A 90 -1.82 11.47 -0.21
C GLN A 90 -2.96 10.46 -0.09
N THR A 91 -4.17 10.90 -0.45
CA THR A 91 -5.35 10.05 -0.60
C THR A 91 -5.81 10.08 -2.05
N THR A 92 -5.93 8.92 -2.69
CA THR A 92 -6.37 8.80 -4.08
C THR A 92 -7.78 8.23 -4.14
N VAL A 93 -8.63 8.84 -4.95
CA VAL A 93 -10.00 8.39 -5.20
C VAL A 93 -10.13 7.92 -6.63
N ALA A 94 -10.75 6.78 -6.82
CA ALA A 94 -11.02 6.21 -8.14
C ALA A 94 -12.44 5.64 -8.18
N THR A 95 -13.27 6.13 -9.09
CA THR A 95 -14.64 5.66 -9.28
C THR A 95 -14.76 4.99 -10.64
N ILE A 96 -15.29 3.78 -10.64
CA ILE A 96 -15.55 2.98 -11.84
C ILE A 96 -17.06 2.74 -12.00
N ARG A 97 -17.53 2.69 -13.23
CA ARG A 97 -18.91 2.28 -13.60
C ARG A 97 -18.90 1.83 -15.05
N ASN A 98 -19.69 0.81 -15.38
CA ASN A 98 -19.73 0.19 -16.72
C ASN A 98 -18.33 -0.27 -17.18
N GLN A 99 -17.53 -0.83 -16.27
CA GLN A 99 -16.12 -1.26 -16.48
C GLN A 99 -15.15 -0.12 -16.83
N GLU A 100 -15.57 1.13 -16.81
CA GLU A 100 -14.78 2.31 -17.17
C GLU A 100 -14.48 3.19 -15.95
N LEU A 101 -13.26 3.71 -15.89
CA LEU A 101 -12.87 4.69 -14.87
C LEU A 101 -13.56 6.04 -15.17
N GLN A 102 -14.57 6.38 -14.37
CA GLN A 102 -15.37 7.59 -14.53
C GLN A 102 -14.71 8.82 -13.92
N PHE A 103 -13.98 8.61 -12.80
CA PHE A 103 -13.39 9.71 -12.06
C PHE A 103 -12.17 9.23 -11.29
N THR A 104 -11.16 10.09 -11.23
CA THR A 104 -10.04 9.94 -10.31
C THR A 104 -9.56 11.31 -9.84
N ASN A 105 -9.19 11.40 -8.58
CA ASN A 105 -8.58 12.59 -8.01
C ASN A 105 -7.56 12.20 -6.94
N ILE A 106 -6.60 13.09 -6.71
CA ILE A 106 -5.55 12.93 -5.70
C ILE A 106 -5.61 14.12 -4.75
N TYR A 107 -5.86 13.84 -3.49
CA TYR A 107 -5.78 14.81 -2.39
C TYR A 107 -4.40 14.69 -1.76
N GLN A 108 -3.67 15.80 -1.70
CA GLN A 108 -2.30 15.85 -1.15
C GLN A 108 -2.30 15.81 0.40
N GLU A 109 -3.24 15.07 0.96
CA GLU A 109 -3.43 14.84 2.37
C GLU A 109 -3.57 13.35 2.63
N GLY A 110 -2.81 12.84 3.59
CA GLY A 110 -2.81 11.44 4.01
C GLY A 110 -2.43 11.31 5.48
N GLY A 111 -1.97 10.15 5.90
CA GLY A 111 -1.65 9.84 7.29
C GLY A 111 -0.56 10.68 7.91
N GLU A 112 0.34 11.24 7.11
CA GLU A 112 1.34 12.19 7.59
C GLU A 112 0.71 13.50 8.09
N TYR A 113 -0.42 13.91 7.53
CA TYR A 113 -1.15 15.08 8.02
C TYR A 113 -1.82 14.80 9.36
N VAL A 114 -2.35 13.60 9.55
CA VAL A 114 -2.84 13.14 10.87
C VAL A 114 -1.71 13.21 11.89
N THR A 115 -0.54 12.67 11.57
CA THR A 115 0.65 12.70 12.43
C THR A 115 1.10 14.13 12.74
N LYS A 116 1.09 15.01 11.74
CA LYS A 116 1.43 16.43 11.92
C LYS A 116 0.45 17.15 12.85
N ASP A 117 -0.84 16.83 12.74
CA ASP A 117 -1.86 17.43 13.61
C ASP A 117 -1.71 16.95 15.07
N ILE A 118 -1.50 15.64 15.28
CA ILE A 118 -1.18 15.08 16.59
C ILE A 118 0.07 15.80 17.18
N SER A 119 1.14 15.89 16.40
CA SER A 119 2.39 16.55 16.81
C SER A 119 2.17 17.99 17.22
N LYS A 120 1.36 18.75 16.48
CA LYS A 120 1.07 20.17 16.77
C LYS A 120 0.19 20.35 17.99
N VAL A 121 -0.90 19.56 18.10
CA VAL A 121 -1.88 19.69 19.19
C VAL A 121 -1.27 19.26 20.51
N LEU A 122 -0.55 18.13 20.53
CA LEU A 122 0.10 17.60 21.72
C LEU A 122 1.48 18.20 21.97
N LYS A 123 1.97 19.09 21.09
CA LYS A 123 3.31 19.71 21.16
C LYS A 123 4.43 18.69 21.33
N THR A 124 4.37 17.59 20.60
CA THR A 124 5.35 16.50 20.65
C THR A 124 6.07 16.32 19.32
N SER A 125 7.12 15.52 19.29
CA SER A 125 7.85 15.24 18.04
C SER A 125 7.00 14.43 17.07
N GLN A 126 7.22 14.59 15.75
CA GLN A 126 6.50 13.80 14.75
C GLN A 126 6.71 12.29 14.93
N LYS A 127 7.86 11.87 15.42
CA LYS A 127 8.15 10.47 15.70
C LYS A 127 7.28 9.91 16.83
N ILE A 128 7.11 10.68 17.90
CA ILE A 128 6.23 10.32 19.02
C ILE A 128 4.78 10.33 18.51
N ALA A 129 4.36 11.38 17.81
CA ALA A 129 3.02 11.49 17.23
C ALA A 129 2.65 10.31 16.33
N GLU A 130 3.59 9.86 15.47
CA GLU A 130 3.40 8.65 14.64
C GLU A 130 3.24 7.39 15.49
N SER A 131 4.07 7.23 16.52
CA SER A 131 3.97 6.10 17.46
C SER A 131 2.63 6.11 18.21
N LEU A 132 2.14 7.27 18.64
CA LEU A 132 0.83 7.42 19.29
C LEU A 132 -0.30 7.03 18.33
N LYS A 133 -0.27 7.51 17.09
CA LYS A 133 -1.25 7.17 16.07
C LYS A 133 -1.30 5.65 15.82
N LEU A 134 -0.15 4.99 15.75
CA LEU A 134 -0.08 3.56 15.47
C LEU A 134 -0.48 2.66 16.65
N ASN A 135 -0.21 3.10 17.89
CA ASN A 135 -0.43 2.28 19.08
C ASN A 135 -1.79 2.53 19.76
N TYR A 136 -2.29 3.78 19.72
CA TYR A 136 -3.49 4.23 20.43
C TYR A 136 -4.49 4.95 19.53
N GLY A 137 -4.21 5.00 18.20
CA GLY A 137 -5.05 5.75 17.28
C GLY A 137 -6.40 5.07 17.02
N GLU A 138 -7.48 5.81 17.22
CA GLU A 138 -8.85 5.46 16.85
C GLU A 138 -9.41 6.56 15.95
N ALA A 139 -10.00 6.17 14.81
CA ALA A 139 -10.53 7.14 13.86
C ALA A 139 -11.96 7.59 14.21
N TYR A 140 -12.70 6.79 14.97
CA TYR A 140 -14.09 7.05 15.30
C TYR A 140 -14.26 7.26 16.81
N VAL A 141 -14.40 8.51 17.21
CA VAL A 141 -14.42 8.94 18.63
C VAL A 141 -15.34 8.10 19.54
N PRO A 142 -16.57 7.69 19.10
CA PRO A 142 -17.43 6.88 19.95
C PRO A 142 -16.88 5.49 20.32
N LEU A 143 -15.87 4.99 19.60
CA LEU A 143 -15.20 3.71 19.90
C LEU A 143 -13.96 3.88 20.75
N ALA A 144 -13.45 5.10 20.91
CA ALA A 144 -12.25 5.39 21.69
C ALA A 144 -12.48 5.14 23.17
N SER A 145 -11.49 4.55 23.85
CA SER A 145 -11.51 4.37 25.28
C SER A 145 -11.14 5.67 26.01
N ASN A 146 -11.40 5.70 27.34
CA ASN A 146 -10.92 6.78 28.22
C ASN A 146 -9.62 6.39 28.93
N GLU A 147 -8.92 5.37 28.45
CA GLU A 147 -7.61 5.03 28.96
C GLU A 147 -6.62 6.16 28.70
N THR A 148 -5.66 6.33 29.60
CA THR A 148 -4.68 7.41 29.51
C THR A 148 -3.29 6.86 29.25
N PHE A 149 -2.48 7.63 28.56
CA PHE A 149 -1.08 7.35 28.32
C PHE A 149 -0.24 8.61 28.48
N GLN A 150 1.05 8.42 28.74
CA GLN A 150 2.00 9.51 28.97
C GLN A 150 2.63 9.96 27.65
N VAL A 151 2.68 11.28 27.44
CA VAL A 151 3.25 11.89 26.22
C VAL A 151 4.35 12.87 26.61
N GLU A 152 5.53 12.69 26.02
CA GLU A 152 6.61 13.69 26.12
C GLU A 152 6.25 14.94 25.32
N VAL A 153 6.10 16.06 26.01
CA VAL A 153 5.74 17.36 25.43
C VAL A 153 6.97 18.25 25.38
N ILE A 154 7.17 18.92 24.25
CA ILE A 154 8.31 19.84 24.06
C ILE A 154 8.13 21.05 24.97
N GLY A 155 9.10 21.26 25.86
CA GLY A 155 9.10 22.37 26.82
C GLY A 155 8.57 22.01 28.21
N GLU A 156 8.06 20.82 28.40
CA GLU A 156 7.68 20.29 29.71
C GLU A 156 8.77 19.35 30.25
N VAL A 157 8.95 19.34 31.59
CA VAL A 157 9.93 18.47 32.26
C VAL A 157 9.36 17.06 32.48
N GLU A 158 8.06 17.02 32.79
CA GLU A 158 7.35 15.76 33.04
C GLU A 158 6.40 15.44 31.88
N PRO A 159 6.22 14.14 31.55
CA PRO A 159 5.24 13.73 30.55
C PRO A 159 3.82 14.17 30.96
N VAL A 160 3.03 14.54 29.97
CA VAL A 160 1.63 14.95 30.14
C VAL A 160 0.73 13.75 29.89
N GLU A 161 -0.28 13.58 30.72
CA GLU A 161 -1.29 12.55 30.57
C GLU A 161 -2.33 12.94 29.50
N VAL A 162 -2.54 12.06 28.53
CA VAL A 162 -3.47 12.24 27.41
C VAL A 162 -4.40 11.04 27.34
N THR A 163 -5.68 11.26 27.08
CA THR A 163 -6.67 10.19 26.90
C THR A 163 -6.70 9.69 25.44
N GLU A 164 -7.00 8.42 25.23
CA GLU A 164 -7.25 7.89 23.87
C GLU A 164 -8.39 8.62 23.17
N SER A 165 -9.45 8.99 23.90
CA SER A 165 -10.57 9.77 23.35
C SER A 165 -10.11 11.13 22.80
N TYR A 166 -9.22 11.84 23.49
CA TYR A 166 -8.70 13.12 22.99
C TYR A 166 -7.79 12.91 21.76
N LEU A 167 -6.99 11.86 21.74
CA LEU A 167 -6.23 11.49 20.55
C LEU A 167 -7.14 11.17 19.36
N ALA A 168 -8.23 10.43 19.61
CA ALA A 168 -9.22 10.10 18.60
C ALA A 168 -9.92 11.32 18.02
N GLU A 169 -10.20 12.35 18.84
CA GLU A 169 -10.76 13.63 18.36
C GLU A 169 -9.83 14.30 17.34
N ILE A 170 -8.52 14.31 17.60
CA ILE A 170 -7.53 14.90 16.68
C ILE A 170 -7.48 14.13 15.37
N ILE A 171 -7.41 12.79 15.45
CA ILE A 171 -7.35 11.89 14.29
C ILE A 171 -8.62 12.02 13.46
N SER A 172 -9.78 11.89 14.11
CA SER A 172 -11.10 11.96 13.48
C SER A 172 -11.30 13.29 12.74
N ALA A 173 -10.93 14.41 13.34
CA ALA A 173 -11.06 15.73 12.73
C ALA A 173 -10.31 15.82 11.37
N ARG A 174 -9.07 15.30 11.29
CA ARG A 174 -8.32 15.31 10.04
C ARG A 174 -8.91 14.37 9.00
N ILE A 175 -9.25 13.15 9.40
CA ILE A 175 -9.81 12.16 8.47
C ILE A 175 -11.16 12.62 7.95
N LYS A 176 -12.01 13.16 8.82
CA LYS A 176 -13.31 13.74 8.44
C LYS A 176 -13.14 14.88 7.43
N HIS A 177 -12.17 15.76 7.65
CA HIS A 177 -11.86 16.82 6.68
C HIS A 177 -11.52 16.26 5.27
N ILE A 178 -10.68 15.21 5.20
CA ILE A 178 -10.35 14.54 3.93
C ILE A 178 -11.61 13.92 3.30
N PHE A 179 -12.39 13.21 4.09
CA PHE A 179 -13.63 12.56 3.62
C PHE A 179 -14.68 13.57 3.16
N ASP A 180 -14.83 14.71 3.84
CA ASP A 180 -15.75 15.77 3.44
C ASP A 180 -15.37 16.37 2.08
N GLN A 181 -14.09 16.58 1.81
CA GLN A 181 -13.61 17.03 0.48
C GLN A 181 -13.96 16.01 -0.61
N ILE A 182 -13.72 14.73 -0.33
CA ILE A 182 -14.02 13.63 -1.25
C ILE A 182 -15.54 13.56 -1.51
N LYS A 183 -16.35 13.61 -0.44
CA LYS A 183 -17.80 13.58 -0.52
C LYS A 183 -18.34 14.69 -1.39
N GLN A 184 -17.91 15.93 -1.16
CA GLN A 184 -18.34 17.09 -1.96
C GLN A 184 -18.04 16.91 -3.45
N GLU A 185 -16.88 16.32 -3.79
CA GLU A 185 -16.51 16.11 -5.19
C GLU A 185 -17.32 14.96 -5.82
N LEU A 186 -17.57 13.87 -5.09
CA LEU A 186 -18.40 12.75 -5.54
C LEU A 186 -19.87 13.17 -5.71
N ASP A 187 -20.42 13.96 -4.76
CA ASP A 187 -21.79 14.50 -4.83
C ASP A 187 -21.98 15.40 -6.05
N ARG A 188 -21.03 16.30 -6.30
CA ARG A 188 -21.07 17.21 -7.45
C ARG A 188 -21.13 16.46 -8.78
N ARG A 189 -20.54 15.26 -8.83
CA ARG A 189 -20.50 14.41 -10.02
C ARG A 189 -21.59 13.36 -10.07
N HIS A 190 -22.45 13.29 -9.06
CA HIS A 190 -23.46 12.22 -8.89
C HIS A 190 -22.84 10.81 -8.85
N LEU A 191 -21.67 10.68 -8.18
CA LEU A 191 -20.91 9.44 -8.06
C LEU A 191 -20.84 8.93 -6.60
N LEU A 192 -21.57 9.54 -5.66
CA LEU A 192 -21.55 9.12 -4.26
C LEU A 192 -22.42 7.88 -4.04
N ASP A 193 -23.65 7.91 -4.55
CA ASP A 193 -24.63 6.83 -4.32
C ASP A 193 -24.56 5.79 -5.44
N LEU A 194 -23.46 5.05 -5.47
CA LEU A 194 -23.28 3.93 -6.40
C LEU A 194 -23.58 2.60 -5.70
N PRO A 195 -24.15 1.60 -6.40
CA PRO A 195 -24.55 0.32 -5.81
C PRO A 195 -23.42 -0.44 -5.10
N GLY A 196 -22.20 -0.34 -5.60
CA GLY A 196 -21.01 -0.96 -4.98
C GLY A 196 -20.50 -0.23 -3.73
N GLY A 197 -20.97 1.01 -3.48
CA GLY A 197 -20.53 1.83 -2.35
C GLY A 197 -19.07 2.26 -2.44
N ILE A 198 -18.44 2.40 -1.26
CA ILE A 198 -17.05 2.82 -1.12
C ILE A 198 -16.20 1.68 -0.57
N VAL A 199 -15.00 1.52 -1.12
CA VAL A 199 -14.00 0.55 -0.67
C VAL A 199 -12.75 1.30 -0.23
N LEU A 200 -12.34 1.11 1.02
CA LEU A 200 -11.13 1.71 1.58
C LEU A 200 -9.95 0.74 1.40
N ILE A 201 -8.80 1.28 1.02
CA ILE A 201 -7.50 0.61 0.96
C ILE A 201 -6.41 1.54 1.47
N GLY A 202 -5.18 1.04 1.56
CA GLY A 202 -4.02 1.84 1.94
C GLY A 202 -3.65 1.74 3.42
N GLY A 203 -2.48 2.27 3.77
CA GLY A 203 -1.92 2.13 5.12
C GLY A 203 -2.72 2.82 6.21
N ASN A 204 -3.37 3.96 5.91
CA ASN A 204 -4.23 4.64 6.89
C ASN A 204 -5.63 4.04 7.01
N ALA A 205 -6.03 3.21 6.06
CA ALA A 205 -7.32 2.50 6.13
C ALA A 205 -7.34 1.40 7.20
N ILE A 206 -6.20 1.09 7.83
CA ILE A 206 -6.11 0.13 8.94
C ILE A 206 -6.39 0.75 10.31
N LEU A 207 -6.52 2.08 10.41
CA LEU A 207 -6.88 2.70 11.67
C LEU A 207 -8.22 2.15 12.17
N PRO A 208 -8.31 1.71 13.43
CA PRO A 208 -9.57 1.31 14.04
C PRO A 208 -10.65 2.38 13.85
N GLY A 209 -11.91 1.99 13.69
CA GLY A 209 -13.05 2.91 13.50
C GLY A 209 -13.09 3.68 12.18
N ILE A 210 -12.14 3.45 11.25
CA ILE A 210 -12.10 4.18 9.97
C ILE A 210 -13.32 3.91 9.08
N VAL A 211 -13.86 2.69 9.10
CA VAL A 211 -15.02 2.29 8.33
C VAL A 211 -16.28 2.96 8.89
N GLU A 212 -16.43 2.99 10.19
CA GLU A 212 -17.52 3.62 10.91
C GLU A 212 -17.56 5.13 10.65
N LEU A 213 -16.40 5.80 10.77
CA LEU A 213 -16.28 7.22 10.42
C LEU A 213 -16.61 7.49 8.95
N ALA A 214 -16.12 6.65 8.05
CA ALA A 214 -16.43 6.80 6.62
C ALA A 214 -17.92 6.60 6.34
N GLN A 215 -18.57 5.62 6.96
CA GLN A 215 -20.02 5.41 6.84
C GLN A 215 -20.82 6.60 7.36
N GLU A 216 -20.42 7.18 8.51
CA GLU A 216 -21.05 8.39 9.05
C GLU A 216 -20.92 9.56 8.09
N VAL A 217 -19.72 9.82 7.55
CA VAL A 217 -19.46 10.98 6.69
C VAL A 217 -20.13 10.81 5.33
N PHE A 218 -19.93 9.68 4.65
CA PHE A 218 -20.43 9.48 3.30
C PHE A 218 -21.92 9.16 3.25
N GLY A 219 -22.47 8.52 4.28
CA GLY A 219 -23.87 8.10 4.32
C GLY A 219 -24.20 6.91 3.40
N VAL A 220 -23.18 6.21 2.90
CA VAL A 220 -23.30 5.05 2.01
C VAL A 220 -22.55 3.85 2.60
N ARG A 221 -22.75 2.67 2.02
CA ARG A 221 -22.03 1.47 2.42
C ARG A 221 -20.53 1.64 2.18
N VAL A 222 -19.74 1.38 3.22
CA VAL A 222 -18.26 1.38 3.16
C VAL A 222 -17.75 0.02 3.60
N LYS A 223 -16.70 -0.47 2.96
CA LYS A 223 -15.97 -1.68 3.36
C LYS A 223 -14.46 -1.46 3.27
N LEU A 224 -13.73 -2.15 4.10
CA LEU A 224 -12.27 -2.26 4.02
C LEU A 224 -11.90 -3.45 3.13
N TYR A 225 -11.02 -3.24 2.16
CA TYR A 225 -10.44 -4.33 1.39
C TYR A 225 -9.12 -4.79 2.04
N VAL A 226 -9.05 -6.09 2.26
CA VAL A 226 -7.84 -6.76 2.75
C VAL A 226 -7.39 -7.77 1.69
N PRO A 227 -6.15 -7.69 1.20
CA PRO A 227 -5.61 -8.67 0.26
C PRO A 227 -5.66 -10.09 0.80
N ASN A 228 -5.92 -11.06 -0.07
CA ASN A 228 -6.03 -12.48 0.30
C ASN A 228 -4.71 -13.24 0.23
N GLN A 229 -3.67 -12.65 -0.34
CA GLN A 229 -2.38 -13.29 -0.58
C GLN A 229 -1.68 -13.59 0.74
N VAL A 230 -1.13 -14.80 0.87
CA VAL A 230 -0.44 -15.24 2.09
C VAL A 230 0.80 -14.37 2.33
N GLY A 231 0.97 -13.90 3.55
CA GLY A 231 2.11 -13.08 3.99
C GLY A 231 1.96 -11.58 3.75
N ILE A 232 0.98 -11.13 2.96
CA ILE A 232 0.74 -9.71 2.64
C ILE A 232 -0.73 -9.30 2.84
N ARG A 233 -1.40 -9.88 3.84
CA ARG A 233 -2.79 -9.57 4.21
C ARG A 233 -2.90 -8.26 4.98
N ASN A 234 -2.53 -7.17 4.33
CA ASN A 234 -2.65 -5.83 4.92
C ASN A 234 -3.09 -4.85 3.82
N PRO A 235 -4.09 -3.99 4.07
CA PRO A 235 -4.56 -2.98 3.13
C PRO A 235 -3.46 -2.09 2.55
N ALA A 236 -2.36 -1.88 3.26
CA ALA A 236 -1.20 -1.13 2.77
C ALA A 236 -0.55 -1.74 1.51
N PHE A 237 -0.66 -3.05 1.32
CA PHE A 237 -0.13 -3.74 0.14
C PHE A 237 -1.09 -3.76 -1.05
N ALA A 238 -2.35 -3.35 -0.88
CA ALA A 238 -3.37 -3.40 -1.93
C ALA A 238 -2.91 -2.70 -3.20
N HIS A 239 -2.24 -1.55 -3.09
CA HIS A 239 -1.75 -0.77 -4.22
C HIS A 239 -0.71 -1.54 -5.05
N VAL A 240 0.35 -2.05 -4.42
CA VAL A 240 1.41 -2.77 -5.14
C VAL A 240 0.93 -4.10 -5.71
N ILE A 241 0.05 -4.80 -4.99
CA ILE A 241 -0.60 -6.01 -5.48
C ILE A 241 -1.43 -5.71 -6.73
N SER A 242 -2.25 -4.65 -6.68
CA SER A 242 -3.08 -4.23 -7.81
C SER A 242 -2.26 -3.92 -9.06
N LEU A 243 -1.15 -3.20 -8.92
CA LEU A 243 -0.24 -2.91 -10.05
C LEU A 243 0.35 -4.20 -10.64
N SER A 244 0.79 -5.12 -9.77
CA SER A 244 1.40 -6.39 -10.20
C SER A 244 0.38 -7.29 -10.91
N GLU A 245 -0.83 -7.41 -10.36
CA GLU A 245 -1.92 -8.19 -10.97
C GLU A 245 -2.37 -7.60 -12.30
N PHE A 246 -2.51 -6.28 -12.37
CA PHE A 246 -2.90 -5.59 -13.60
C PHE A 246 -1.85 -5.80 -14.70
N ALA A 247 -0.57 -5.65 -14.37
CA ALA A 247 0.53 -5.89 -15.30
C ALA A 247 0.53 -7.35 -15.82
N GLY A 248 0.32 -8.31 -14.92
CA GLY A 248 0.26 -9.73 -15.26
C GLY A 248 -0.96 -10.15 -16.09
N LYS A 249 -2.05 -9.38 -16.06
CA LYS A 249 -3.27 -9.62 -16.82
C LYS A 249 -3.28 -8.97 -18.22
N LEU A 250 -2.27 -8.13 -18.54
CA LEU A 250 -2.18 -7.52 -19.87
C LEU A 250 -1.99 -8.60 -20.94
N THR A 251 -2.94 -8.68 -21.86
CA THR A 251 -2.88 -9.63 -22.96
C THR A 251 -1.87 -9.18 -24.02
N GLU A 252 -1.41 -10.10 -24.86
CA GLU A 252 -0.54 -9.77 -25.98
C GLU A 252 -1.18 -8.73 -26.92
N VAL A 253 -2.49 -8.81 -27.11
CA VAL A 253 -3.25 -7.84 -27.93
C VAL A 253 -3.18 -6.45 -27.29
N ASN A 254 -3.34 -6.34 -25.96
CA ASN A 254 -3.21 -5.07 -25.25
C ASN A 254 -1.80 -4.50 -25.40
N LEU A 255 -0.77 -5.32 -25.29
CA LEU A 255 0.62 -4.90 -25.45
C LEU A 255 0.92 -4.43 -26.88
N LEU A 256 0.40 -5.13 -27.89
CA LEU A 256 0.53 -4.74 -29.30
C LEU A 256 -0.20 -3.43 -29.59
N ALA A 257 -1.43 -3.26 -29.08
CA ALA A 257 -2.21 -2.03 -29.21
C ALA A 257 -1.48 -0.84 -28.57
N GLN A 258 -0.94 -1.01 -27.36
CA GLN A 258 -0.15 0.00 -26.68
C GLN A 258 1.11 0.38 -27.47
N LYS A 259 1.83 -0.59 -28.03
CA LYS A 259 3.00 -0.35 -28.89
C LYS A 259 2.62 0.45 -30.14
N ALA A 260 1.51 0.09 -30.79
CA ALA A 260 1.02 0.78 -31.98
C ALA A 260 0.70 2.27 -31.70
N VAL A 261 0.09 2.56 -30.54
CA VAL A 261 -0.30 3.93 -30.15
C VAL A 261 0.92 4.77 -29.71
N ARG A 262 1.89 4.16 -29.01
CA ARG A 262 3.09 4.86 -28.53
C ARG A 262 4.12 5.16 -29.63
N GLY A 263 4.05 4.47 -30.75
CA GLY A 263 5.00 4.56 -31.85
C GLY A 263 6.36 3.93 -31.56
N ASP A 264 7.23 3.90 -32.56
CA ASP A 264 8.54 3.23 -32.54
C ASP A 264 9.58 3.79 -31.56
N GLU A 265 9.34 4.94 -30.94
CA GLU A 265 10.28 5.49 -29.94
C GLU A 265 10.47 4.54 -28.74
N PHE A 266 9.47 3.74 -28.44
CA PHE A 266 9.54 2.73 -27.36
C PHE A 266 10.36 1.49 -27.78
N LEU A 267 10.42 1.17 -29.07
CA LEU A 267 11.18 0.06 -29.61
C LEU A 267 12.68 0.33 -29.77
N ARG A 268 13.09 1.61 -29.73
CA ARG A 268 14.49 2.05 -29.90
C ARG A 268 15.33 2.04 -28.64
N GLN A 269 14.74 1.81 -27.47
CA GLN A 269 15.52 1.54 -26.25
C GLN A 269 16.04 0.12 -26.33
N LYS A 270 17.27 -0.03 -26.88
CA LYS A 270 18.02 -1.30 -26.77
C LYS A 270 18.01 -1.72 -25.31
N PRO A 271 17.74 -2.99 -25.00
CA PRO A 271 17.97 -3.49 -23.67
C PRO A 271 19.39 -3.13 -23.30
N ILE A 272 19.56 -2.42 -22.17
CA ILE A 272 20.88 -2.19 -21.61
C ILE A 272 21.40 -3.60 -21.33
N ASN A 273 22.34 -4.05 -22.16
CA ASN A 273 23.05 -5.27 -21.92
C ASN A 273 23.80 -5.03 -20.60
N PHE A 274 23.20 -5.46 -19.50
CA PHE A 274 23.97 -5.69 -18.31
C PHE A 274 24.94 -6.77 -18.72
N GLY A 275 26.16 -6.36 -19.04
CA GLY A 275 27.29 -7.29 -19.09
C GLY A 275 27.38 -7.94 -17.72
N VAL A 276 26.59 -8.97 -17.53
CA VAL A 276 26.90 -10.03 -16.59
C VAL A 276 28.19 -10.58 -17.13
N SER A 277 29.31 -9.96 -16.76
CA SER A 277 30.58 -10.65 -16.79
C SER A 277 30.30 -11.93 -15.97
N ASN A 278 30.21 -13.05 -16.69
CA ASN A 278 30.34 -14.36 -16.11
C ASN A 278 31.76 -14.46 -15.51
N GLN A 279 32.03 -13.67 -14.48
CA GLN A 279 32.99 -14.05 -13.49
C GLN A 279 32.27 -15.11 -12.67
N SER A 280 32.52 -16.35 -13.07
CA SER A 280 32.29 -17.51 -12.25
C SER A 280 32.72 -17.17 -10.83
N VAL A 281 31.76 -16.87 -9.96
CA VAL A 281 31.97 -16.86 -8.53
C VAL A 281 32.14 -18.33 -8.16
N THR A 282 33.36 -18.81 -8.26
CA THR A 282 33.75 -20.03 -7.57
C THR A 282 33.49 -19.81 -6.10
N PRO A 283 32.62 -20.59 -5.46
CA PRO A 283 32.48 -20.51 -4.02
C PRO A 283 33.82 -20.93 -3.42
N ILE A 284 34.52 -20.02 -2.77
CA ILE A 284 35.67 -20.34 -1.94
C ILE A 284 35.10 -21.02 -0.69
N ILE A 285 34.84 -22.32 -0.82
CA ILE A 285 34.73 -23.20 0.33
C ILE A 285 36.20 -23.46 0.76
N GLN A 286 36.72 -22.58 1.57
CA GLN A 286 37.92 -22.93 2.35
C GLN A 286 37.48 -23.96 3.42
N SER A 287 37.53 -25.21 3.06
CA SER A 287 37.58 -26.31 4.00
C SER A 287 38.94 -26.29 4.66
N THR A 288 39.06 -25.70 5.82
CA THR A 288 40.18 -25.98 6.73
C THR A 288 40.08 -27.46 7.10
N PRO A 289 41.16 -28.26 6.85
CA PRO A 289 41.16 -29.63 7.31
C PRO A 289 41.26 -29.65 8.84
N VAL A 290 40.21 -30.15 9.48
CA VAL A 290 40.27 -30.52 10.89
C VAL A 290 41.21 -31.73 10.99
N GLN A 291 42.41 -31.54 11.59
CA GLN A 291 43.25 -32.62 12.01
C GLN A 291 42.60 -33.40 13.14
N PRO A 292 42.59 -34.74 13.11
CA PRO A 292 42.11 -35.54 14.22
C PRO A 292 43.09 -35.42 15.41
N ALA A 293 42.57 -34.98 16.55
CA ALA A 293 43.26 -34.98 17.80
C ALA A 293 43.50 -36.44 18.23
N THR A 294 44.72 -36.82 18.28
CA THR A 294 45.25 -38.09 18.88
C THR A 294 45.07 -38.08 20.39
N ALA A 295 44.75 -39.27 20.84
CA ALA A 295 44.48 -39.81 22.14
C ALA A 295 45.29 -39.31 23.35
N ALA A 296 44.60 -39.32 24.47
CA ALA A 296 44.94 -39.81 25.80
C ALA A 296 46.21 -39.29 26.47
N THR A 297 45.98 -38.57 27.56
CA THR A 297 46.86 -38.69 28.73
C THR A 297 45.98 -38.63 29.99
N GLU A 298 46.07 -39.72 30.76
CA GLU A 298 45.56 -39.86 32.11
C GLU A 298 46.11 -38.78 33.02
N ILE A 299 45.23 -38.14 33.82
CA ILE A 299 45.67 -37.47 35.04
C ILE A 299 44.75 -37.88 36.17
N THR A 300 45.35 -38.51 37.15
CA THR A 300 44.83 -38.93 38.45
C THR A 300 44.32 -37.77 39.30
N PRO A 301 43.43 -38.03 40.27
CA PRO A 301 42.76 -36.99 41.05
C PRO A 301 43.65 -36.52 42.22
N ASP A 302 43.67 -35.25 42.48
CA ASP A 302 44.10 -34.73 43.76
C ASP A 302 43.06 -33.89 44.45
N SER A 303 42.96 -34.17 45.70
CA SER A 303 42.06 -33.75 46.73
C SER A 303 42.19 -32.28 47.11
N GLY A 304 41.01 -31.60 47.34
CA GLY A 304 41.04 -30.29 47.98
C GLY A 304 39.63 -29.77 48.33
N LEU A 305 39.21 -30.10 49.49
CA LEU A 305 38.06 -29.73 50.30
C LEU A 305 37.65 -28.25 50.33
N ALA A 306 36.31 -28.01 50.19
CA ALA A 306 35.34 -27.33 51.07
C ALA A 306 35.26 -25.80 51.03
N PRO A 307 34.15 -25.17 51.51
CA PRO A 307 32.78 -25.65 51.66
C PRO A 307 31.69 -24.68 51.12
N ARG A 308 30.49 -25.19 51.16
CA ARG A 308 29.15 -24.65 51.02
C ARG A 308 28.92 -23.32 51.70
N ASP A 309 28.04 -22.51 51.03
CA ASP A 309 27.01 -21.75 51.78
C ASP A 309 25.68 -21.87 51.06
N GLU A 310 24.76 -22.49 51.75
CA GLU A 310 23.31 -22.56 51.51
C GLU A 310 22.71 -21.21 51.84
N PHE A 311 21.85 -20.69 50.97
CA PHE A 311 20.83 -19.74 51.41
C PHE A 311 19.43 -20.29 51.12
N GLN A 312 18.77 -20.56 52.24
CA GLN A 312 17.42 -21.08 52.39
C GLN A 312 16.37 -20.11 51.84
N ALA A 313 15.36 -20.72 51.23
CA ALA A 313 14.05 -20.17 51.02
C ALA A 313 13.36 -19.88 52.37
N SER A 314 12.74 -18.70 52.50
CA SER A 314 11.72 -18.46 53.50
C SER A 314 10.43 -17.98 52.80
N SER A 315 9.41 -18.84 52.90
CA SER A 315 8.02 -18.59 52.66
C SER A 315 7.38 -17.78 53.83
N GLN A 316 6.23 -17.14 53.51
CA GLN A 316 5.23 -16.43 54.34
C GLN A 316 5.32 -14.90 54.15
N ASP A 317 4.28 -14.16 53.69
CA ASP A 317 2.93 -14.10 54.24
C ASP A 317 1.99 -13.45 53.22
N LYS A 318 0.76 -13.97 53.14
CA LYS A 318 -0.41 -13.30 52.61
C LYS A 318 -1.13 -12.58 53.76
N PRO A 319 -1.73 -11.42 53.54
CA PRO A 319 -2.89 -11.02 54.28
C PRO A 319 -4.16 -11.02 53.47
N LYS A 320 -5.20 -11.47 54.16
CA LYS A 320 -6.59 -11.56 53.76
C LYS A 320 -7.29 -10.21 53.78
N LEU A 321 -8.30 -10.18 52.93
CA LEU A 321 -9.49 -9.33 52.91
C LEU A 321 -10.00 -8.79 54.27
N THR A 322 -10.37 -7.55 54.29
CA THR A 322 -11.72 -7.06 54.66
C THR A 322 -12.10 -5.91 53.74
#